data_18ce309bf2a985f5a502ce8ddaae4f01
#
_entry.id   18ce309bf2a985f5a502ce8ddaae4f01
#
_cell.length_a   1.000
_cell.length_b   1.000
_cell.length_c   1.000
_cell.angle_alpha   90.00
_cell.angle_beta   90.00
_cell.angle_gamma   90.00
#
_symmetry.space_group_name_H-M   'P 1'
#
loop_
_entity.id
_entity.type
_entity.pdbx_description
1 polymer ?
#
loop_
_entity_poly.entity_id
_entity_poly.type
_entity_poly.pdbx_seq_one_letter_code
_entity_poly.pdbx_strand_id
1 'polypeptide(L)'
;MCGIVGFTGNRQAAPILLDGLSKLEYRGYDSAGLAVRDGENLAQVVKAKGRLSNLIEKTDGGKALKGTCGIGHTRWATHGEPSQTNAHPHVSGNCTRSGSGTVESEVVGVHNGIIENYTELKEKLLKHGYTFYSQTDTEVVIKLVDYYYKKYNRWFVCAVPMRLS
;
A
#
# COMPACT_ATOMS: atom_id res chain seq x y z
N MET A 1 -15.46 -4.61 -5.80
CA MET A 1 -14.42 -3.80 -6.48
C MET A 1 -13.70 -2.95 -5.44
N CYS A 2 -12.39 -2.84 -5.53
CA CYS A 2 -11.59 -2.07 -4.59
C CYS A 2 -11.68 -0.55 -4.81
N GLY A 3 -11.34 0.25 -3.79
CA GLY A 3 -11.24 1.70 -3.87
C GLY A 3 -9.81 2.18 -3.60
N ILE A 4 -9.35 3.18 -4.33
CA ILE A 4 -8.05 3.85 -4.11
C ILE A 4 -8.30 5.34 -3.88
N VAL A 5 -7.61 5.91 -2.91
CA VAL A 5 -7.56 7.35 -2.63
C VAL A 5 -6.11 7.77 -2.52
N GLY A 6 -5.74 8.86 -3.16
CA GLY A 6 -4.42 9.50 -3.03
C GLY A 6 -4.56 10.96 -2.61
N PHE A 7 -3.62 11.45 -1.83
CA PHE A 7 -3.55 12.84 -1.42
C PHE A 7 -2.10 13.31 -1.34
N THR A 8 -1.86 14.52 -1.81
CA THR A 8 -0.63 15.29 -1.56
C THR A 8 -1.00 16.75 -1.39
N GLY A 9 -0.36 17.44 -0.45
CA GLY A 9 -0.69 18.83 -0.15
C GLY A 9 0.02 19.33 1.11
N ASN A 10 -0.57 20.30 1.79
CA ASN A 10 -0.04 20.93 3.00
C ASN A 10 -0.84 20.59 4.28
N ARG A 11 -1.81 19.69 4.19
CA ARG A 11 -2.61 19.19 5.32
C ARG A 11 -2.22 17.77 5.67
N GLN A 12 -2.58 17.32 6.87
CA GLN A 12 -2.40 15.93 7.28
C GLN A 12 -3.17 14.99 6.35
N ALA A 13 -2.47 14.04 5.73
CA ALA A 13 -3.01 13.16 4.70
C ALA A 13 -3.96 12.11 5.27
N ALA A 14 -3.64 11.51 6.42
CA ALA A 14 -4.37 10.36 6.94
C ALA A 14 -5.87 10.63 7.15
N PRO A 15 -6.33 11.71 7.79
CA PRO A 15 -7.76 11.99 7.94
C PRO A 15 -8.48 12.17 6.59
N ILE A 16 -7.81 12.79 5.60
CA ILE A 16 -8.36 13.01 4.26
C ILE A 16 -8.51 11.68 3.52
N LEU A 17 -7.50 10.81 3.64
CA LEU A 17 -7.54 9.48 3.04
C LEU A 17 -8.67 8.63 3.64
N LEU A 18 -8.84 8.66 4.97
CA LEU A 18 -9.92 7.93 5.65
C LEU A 18 -11.30 8.43 5.23
N ASP A 19 -11.50 9.75 5.12
CA ASP A 19 -12.75 10.34 4.60
C ASP A 19 -13.01 9.90 3.15
N GLY A 20 -12.00 9.93 2.29
CA GLY A 20 -12.11 9.45 0.92
C GLY A 20 -12.43 7.96 0.83
N LEU A 21 -11.77 7.12 1.64
CA LEU A 21 -12.02 5.68 1.70
C LEU A 21 -13.43 5.36 2.22
N SER A 22 -13.97 6.15 3.14
CA SER A 22 -15.34 5.95 3.65
C SER A 22 -16.39 6.05 2.54
N LYS A 23 -16.17 6.90 1.56
CA LYS A 23 -17.03 7.06 0.39
C LYS A 23 -16.90 5.90 -0.62
N LEU A 24 -15.84 5.10 -0.49
CA LEU A 24 -15.55 3.94 -1.36
C LEU A 24 -15.75 2.60 -0.66
N GLU A 25 -16.11 2.56 0.63
CA GLU A 25 -16.23 1.32 1.40
C GLU A 25 -17.27 0.35 0.81
N TYR A 26 -18.33 0.87 0.19
CA TYR A 26 -19.32 0.04 -0.51
C TYR A 26 -18.73 -0.81 -1.64
N ARG A 27 -17.53 -0.47 -2.11
CA ARG A 27 -16.78 -1.19 -3.15
C ARG A 27 -15.89 -2.30 -2.60
N GLY A 28 -15.52 -2.24 -1.31
CA GLY A 28 -14.65 -3.23 -0.68
C GLY A 28 -14.58 -3.01 0.83
N TYR A 29 -14.85 -4.06 1.59
CA TYR A 29 -14.92 -4.01 3.06
C TYR A 29 -14.27 -5.22 3.74
N ASP A 30 -13.47 -6.02 3.03
CA ASP A 30 -12.78 -7.16 3.62
C ASP A 30 -11.46 -6.81 4.28
N SER A 31 -10.83 -5.76 3.83
CA SER A 31 -9.65 -5.17 4.43
C SER A 31 -9.42 -3.75 3.91
N ALA A 32 -8.72 -2.96 4.68
CA ALA A 32 -8.33 -1.60 4.31
C ALA A 32 -6.92 -1.29 4.82
N GLY A 33 -6.31 -0.30 4.21
CA GLY A 33 -5.03 0.22 4.69
C GLY A 33 -4.69 1.56 4.06
N LEU A 34 -3.77 2.24 4.70
CA LEU A 34 -3.23 3.49 4.23
C LEU A 34 -1.73 3.59 4.49
N ALA A 35 -1.09 4.42 3.69
CA ALA A 35 0.29 4.81 3.86
C ALA A 35 0.40 6.33 3.81
N VAL A 36 1.18 6.89 4.72
CA VAL A 36 1.40 8.33 4.83
C VAL A 36 2.89 8.61 4.95
N ARG A 37 3.35 9.64 4.27
CA ARG A 37 4.76 10.05 4.26
C ARG A 37 4.89 11.53 4.63
N ASP A 38 5.89 11.82 5.45
CA ASP A 38 6.30 13.17 5.80
C ASP A 38 7.67 13.47 5.20
N GLY A 39 7.70 14.34 4.20
CA GLY A 39 8.92 14.72 3.52
C GLY A 39 9.70 13.51 2.96
N GLU A 40 10.97 13.40 3.34
CA GLU A 40 11.88 12.34 2.90
C GLU A 40 11.88 11.10 3.82
N ASN A 41 11.12 11.13 4.92
CA ASN A 41 11.02 10.00 5.84
C ASN A 41 10.40 8.77 5.16
N LEU A 42 10.59 7.59 5.77
CA LEU A 42 9.91 6.36 5.34
C LEU A 42 8.40 6.53 5.44
N ALA A 43 7.67 5.92 4.52
CA ALA A 43 6.22 5.92 4.57
C ALA A 43 5.73 5.03 5.72
N GLN A 44 4.86 5.58 6.56
CA GLN A 44 4.20 4.85 7.64
C GLN A 44 2.97 4.14 7.08
N VAL A 45 2.91 2.82 7.20
CA VAL A 45 1.85 1.96 6.64
C VAL A 45 1.08 1.28 7.77
N VAL A 46 -0.23 1.43 7.76
CA VAL A 46 -1.15 0.74 8.68
C VAL A 46 -2.22 0.02 7.88
N LYS A 47 -2.47 -1.24 8.25
CA LYS A 47 -3.47 -2.09 7.61
C LYS A 47 -4.39 -2.73 8.65
N ALA A 48 -5.63 -2.97 8.26
CA ALA A 48 -6.62 -3.67 9.07
C ALA A 48 -7.41 -4.66 8.23
N LYS A 49 -7.73 -5.81 8.81
CA LYS A 49 -8.71 -6.76 8.27
C LYS A 49 -10.11 -6.28 8.65
N GLY A 50 -11.08 -6.49 7.77
CA GLY A 50 -12.47 -6.13 7.98
C GLY A 50 -12.78 -4.71 7.50
N ARG A 51 -13.82 -4.13 8.07
CA ARG A 51 -14.35 -2.81 7.68
C ARG A 51 -13.37 -1.68 7.92
N LEU A 52 -13.58 -0.58 7.24
CA LEU A 52 -12.79 0.65 7.38
C LEU A 52 -12.78 1.17 8.83
N SER A 53 -13.85 0.95 9.59
CA SER A 53 -13.89 1.30 11.03
C SER A 53 -12.72 0.74 11.83
N ASN A 54 -12.27 -0.48 11.51
CA ASN A 54 -11.11 -1.10 12.17
C ASN A 54 -9.80 -0.35 11.86
N LEU A 55 -9.67 0.19 10.65
CA LEU A 55 -8.51 1.03 10.28
C LEU A 55 -8.58 2.40 10.95
N ILE A 56 -9.78 3.00 11.01
CA ILE A 56 -10.03 4.28 11.69
C ILE A 56 -9.65 4.18 13.17
N GLU A 57 -10.12 3.14 13.86
CA GLU A 57 -9.78 2.89 15.27
C GLU A 57 -8.27 2.69 15.45
N LYS A 58 -7.65 1.86 14.64
CA LYS A 58 -6.22 1.54 14.69
C LYS A 58 -5.31 2.76 14.45
N THR A 59 -5.80 3.75 13.74
CA THR A 59 -5.07 4.99 13.41
C THR A 59 -5.50 6.19 14.26
N ASP A 60 -6.34 5.99 15.27
CA ASP A 60 -6.95 7.09 16.05
C ASP A 60 -7.55 8.17 15.13
N GLY A 61 -8.41 7.75 14.20
CA GLY A 61 -8.98 8.66 13.21
C GLY A 61 -7.95 9.29 12.27
N GLY A 62 -6.79 8.67 12.11
CA GLY A 62 -5.67 9.18 11.33
C GLY A 62 -4.68 10.05 12.11
N LYS A 63 -4.91 10.34 13.40
CA LYS A 63 -4.03 11.19 14.21
C LYS A 63 -2.70 10.52 14.55
N ALA A 64 -2.69 9.17 14.59
CA ALA A 64 -1.48 8.39 14.87
C ALA A 64 -0.43 8.47 13.74
N LEU A 65 -0.80 8.93 12.55
CA LEU A 65 0.07 9.02 11.38
C LEU A 65 0.26 10.48 10.97
N LYS A 66 1.50 10.89 10.83
CA LYS A 66 1.84 12.26 10.43
C LYS A 66 2.44 12.26 9.03
N GLY A 67 2.00 13.20 8.21
CA GLY A 67 2.51 13.39 6.85
C GLY A 67 1.50 14.05 5.94
N THR A 68 1.99 14.65 4.88
CA THR A 68 1.23 15.48 3.95
C THR A 68 1.02 14.82 2.58
N CYS A 69 1.59 13.64 2.38
CA CYS A 69 1.42 12.83 1.20
C CYS A 69 1.01 11.40 1.60
N GLY A 70 0.10 10.79 0.88
CA GLY A 70 -0.30 9.41 1.19
C GLY A 70 -1.26 8.79 0.19
N ILE A 71 -1.44 7.47 0.37
CA ILE A 71 -2.35 6.63 -0.40
C ILE A 71 -3.15 5.74 0.53
N GLY A 72 -4.38 5.45 0.15
CA GLY A 72 -5.26 4.54 0.89
C GLY A 72 -5.99 3.60 -0.06
N HIS A 73 -6.39 2.45 0.47
CA HIS A 73 -7.05 1.39 -0.29
C HIS A 73 -8.09 0.66 0.55
N THR A 74 -9.26 0.39 -0.03
CA THR A 74 -10.24 -0.57 0.46
C THR A 74 -10.29 -1.76 -0.48
N ARG A 75 -10.21 -2.99 0.06
CA ARG A 75 -10.07 -4.21 -0.71
C ARG A 75 -11.38 -4.99 -0.74
N TRP A 76 -11.66 -5.54 -1.94
CA TRP A 76 -12.53 -6.68 -2.14
C TRP A 76 -11.67 -7.82 -2.64
N ALA A 77 -11.50 -8.86 -1.82
CA ALA A 77 -10.59 -9.96 -2.13
C ALA A 77 -11.04 -10.74 -3.37
N THR A 78 -10.14 -10.80 -4.35
CA THR A 78 -10.26 -11.67 -5.53
C THR A 78 -9.20 -12.77 -5.52
N HIS A 79 -8.01 -12.46 -4.99
CA HIS A 79 -6.88 -13.38 -4.83
C HIS A 79 -6.28 -13.26 -3.43
N GLY A 80 -6.06 -14.39 -2.76
CA GLY A 80 -5.62 -14.45 -1.38
C GLY A 80 -6.74 -14.11 -0.39
N GLU A 81 -6.77 -14.82 0.72
CA GLU A 81 -7.80 -14.61 1.76
C GLU A 81 -7.79 -13.20 2.34
N PRO A 82 -8.92 -12.71 2.84
CA PRO A 82 -8.97 -11.46 3.60
C PRO A 82 -8.11 -11.55 4.85
N SER A 83 -6.98 -10.87 4.83
CA SER A 83 -6.03 -10.82 5.95
C SER A 83 -5.31 -9.48 5.99
N GLN A 84 -4.73 -9.13 7.12
CA GLN A 84 -3.90 -7.93 7.23
C GLN A 84 -2.67 -8.03 6.31
N THR A 85 -2.14 -9.22 6.12
CA THR A 85 -0.98 -9.48 5.26
C THR A 85 -1.29 -9.20 3.79
N ASN A 86 -2.45 -9.66 3.32
CA ASN A 86 -2.91 -9.49 1.94
C ASN A 86 -3.59 -8.14 1.68
N ALA A 87 -3.85 -7.35 2.73
CA ALA A 87 -4.38 -5.98 2.58
C ALA A 87 -3.35 -5.05 1.91
N HIS A 88 -3.83 -4.10 1.12
CA HIS A 88 -3.04 -3.00 0.59
C HIS A 88 -2.89 -1.87 1.63
N PRO A 89 -1.86 -1.01 1.53
CA PRO A 89 -0.75 -1.00 0.57
C PRO A 89 0.26 -2.14 0.80
N HIS A 90 0.96 -2.55 -0.28
CA HIS A 90 2.14 -3.41 -0.20
C HIS A 90 3.43 -2.60 -0.11
N VAL A 91 4.47 -3.21 0.45
CA VAL A 91 5.73 -2.54 0.81
C VAL A 91 6.94 -3.28 0.25
N SER A 92 8.02 -2.53 0.01
CA SER A 92 9.33 -3.05 -0.37
C SER A 92 10.46 -2.08 0.06
N GLY A 93 11.70 -2.49 -0.11
CA GLY A 93 12.87 -1.74 0.33
C GLY A 93 13.17 -1.95 1.81
N ASN A 94 13.81 -0.97 2.42
CA ASN A 94 14.05 -0.99 3.86
C ASN A 94 12.71 -0.86 4.59
N CYS A 95 12.38 -1.88 5.36
CA CYS A 95 11.14 -1.94 6.13
C CYS A 95 11.44 -2.17 7.60
N THR A 96 10.88 -1.34 8.47
CA THR A 96 10.91 -1.51 9.93
C THR A 96 9.50 -1.73 10.45
N ARG A 97 9.35 -2.52 11.51
CA ARG A 97 8.06 -2.73 12.18
C ARG A 97 8.08 -2.11 13.56
N SER A 98 7.14 -1.23 13.82
CA SER A 98 6.87 -0.72 15.16
C SER A 98 5.97 -1.69 15.95
N GLY A 99 6.12 -1.72 17.27
CA GLY A 99 5.27 -2.51 18.17
C GLY A 99 3.77 -2.16 18.11
N SER A 100 3.43 -1.00 17.56
CA SER A 100 2.04 -0.57 17.31
C SER A 100 1.38 -1.22 16.07
N GLY A 101 2.12 -2.08 15.33
CA GLY A 101 1.66 -2.69 14.10
C GLY A 101 1.75 -1.77 12.86
N THR A 102 2.43 -0.63 13.00
CA THR A 102 2.81 0.24 11.90
C THR A 102 4.07 -0.32 11.24
N VAL A 103 4.11 -0.31 9.91
CA VAL A 103 5.29 -0.66 9.11
C VAL A 103 5.80 0.60 8.44
N GLU A 104 7.08 0.89 8.58
CA GLU A 104 7.75 1.96 7.83
C GLU A 104 8.47 1.35 6.62
N SER A 105 8.36 1.99 5.46
CA SER A 105 8.90 1.45 4.21
C SER A 105 9.33 2.53 3.23
N GLU A 106 10.37 2.22 2.43
CA GLU A 106 10.85 3.09 1.36
C GLU A 106 9.90 3.11 0.17
N VAL A 107 9.43 1.94 -0.25
CA VAL A 107 8.55 1.77 -1.41
C VAL A 107 7.21 1.23 -0.95
N VAL A 108 6.16 1.95 -1.30
CA VAL A 108 4.78 1.62 -0.93
C VAL A 108 3.88 1.81 -2.15
N GLY A 109 2.97 0.88 -2.36
CA GLY A 109 2.05 1.00 -3.47
C GLY A 109 0.75 0.23 -3.30
N VAL A 110 -0.23 0.64 -4.10
CA VAL A 110 -1.56 0.03 -4.23
C VAL A 110 -1.86 -0.22 -5.71
N HIS A 111 -2.64 -1.23 -5.98
CA HIS A 111 -3.06 -1.57 -7.34
C HIS A 111 -4.47 -2.16 -7.34
N ASN A 112 -5.26 -1.76 -8.30
CA ASN A 112 -6.57 -2.34 -8.60
C ASN A 112 -6.50 -2.98 -9.98
N GLY A 113 -6.37 -4.30 -10.03
CA GLY A 113 -6.27 -5.06 -11.27
C GLY A 113 -5.66 -6.43 -11.02
N ILE A 114 -5.30 -7.10 -12.10
CA ILE A 114 -4.65 -8.40 -12.12
C ILE A 114 -3.35 -8.27 -12.90
N ILE A 115 -2.28 -8.83 -12.37
CA ILE A 115 -0.99 -8.92 -13.04
C ILE A 115 -0.86 -10.32 -13.61
N GLU A 116 -1.16 -10.48 -14.88
CA GLU A 116 -1.24 -11.79 -15.55
C GLU A 116 0.08 -12.59 -15.48
N ASN A 117 1.21 -11.91 -15.67
CA ASN A 117 2.53 -12.52 -15.65
C ASN A 117 3.24 -12.43 -14.28
N TYR A 118 2.48 -12.28 -13.17
CA TYR A 118 3.06 -12.10 -11.84
C TYR A 118 3.98 -13.26 -11.42
N THR A 119 3.70 -14.48 -11.86
CA THR A 119 4.51 -15.67 -11.54
C THR A 119 5.92 -15.56 -12.08
N GLU A 120 6.08 -15.20 -13.36
CA GLU A 120 7.38 -14.99 -13.98
C GLU A 120 8.17 -13.85 -13.32
N LEU A 121 7.46 -12.75 -13.02
CA LEU A 121 8.06 -11.61 -12.34
C LEU A 121 8.51 -11.97 -10.92
N LYS A 122 7.73 -12.76 -10.22
CA LYS A 122 8.05 -13.27 -8.87
C LYS A 122 9.30 -14.14 -8.89
N GLU A 123 9.37 -15.10 -9.83
CA GLU A 123 10.55 -15.96 -10.00
C GLU A 123 11.82 -15.16 -10.30
N LYS A 124 11.71 -14.15 -11.16
CA LYS A 124 12.80 -13.22 -11.46
C LYS A 124 13.27 -12.48 -10.20
N LEU A 125 12.35 -11.96 -9.42
CA LEU A 125 12.67 -11.23 -8.19
C LEU A 125 13.27 -12.14 -7.11
N LEU A 126 12.79 -13.38 -6.97
CA LEU A 126 13.38 -14.38 -6.09
C LEU A 126 14.86 -14.63 -6.41
N LYS A 127 15.21 -14.74 -7.71
CA LYS A 127 16.61 -14.88 -8.18
C LYS A 127 17.47 -13.66 -7.85
N HIS A 128 16.87 -12.51 -7.60
CA HIS A 128 17.55 -11.27 -7.18
C HIS A 128 17.49 -11.04 -5.67
N GLY A 129 17.11 -12.06 -4.87
CA GLY A 129 17.12 -12.02 -3.41
C GLY A 129 15.90 -11.38 -2.76
N TYR A 130 14.83 -11.10 -3.52
CA TYR A 130 13.57 -10.62 -2.94
C TYR A 130 12.80 -11.75 -2.27
N THR A 131 12.17 -11.45 -1.15
CA THR A 131 11.25 -12.36 -0.43
C THR A 131 9.84 -11.83 -0.50
N PHE A 132 8.83 -12.70 -0.38
CA PHE A 132 7.43 -12.34 -0.47
C PHE A 132 6.70 -12.73 0.82
N TYR A 133 5.86 -11.84 1.31
CA TYR A 133 5.12 -12.01 2.56
C TYR A 133 3.62 -12.23 2.34
N SER A 134 3.10 -11.88 1.16
CA SER A 134 1.68 -11.99 0.82
C SER A 134 1.41 -12.97 -0.34
N GLN A 135 0.15 -13.26 -0.54
CA GLN A 135 -0.34 -14.09 -1.65
C GLN A 135 -0.83 -13.25 -2.84
N THR A 136 -0.59 -11.94 -2.83
CA THR A 136 -1.12 -11.02 -3.85
C THR A 136 -0.11 -10.79 -4.98
N ASP A 137 -0.62 -10.66 -6.18
CA ASP A 137 0.14 -10.26 -7.36
C ASP A 137 0.68 -8.82 -7.24
N THR A 138 -0.04 -7.95 -6.56
CA THR A 138 0.38 -6.56 -6.34
C THR A 138 1.70 -6.46 -5.58
N GLU A 139 1.98 -7.33 -4.61
CA GLU A 139 3.27 -7.32 -3.92
C GLU A 139 4.43 -7.50 -4.92
N VAL A 140 4.23 -8.31 -5.94
CA VAL A 140 5.25 -8.54 -6.99
C VAL A 140 5.57 -7.25 -7.73
N VAL A 141 4.55 -6.48 -8.10
CA VAL A 141 4.75 -5.19 -8.78
C VAL A 141 5.47 -4.18 -7.89
N ILE A 142 5.10 -4.10 -6.62
CA ILE A 142 5.76 -3.15 -5.70
C ILE A 142 7.25 -3.51 -5.51
N LYS A 143 7.57 -4.79 -5.43
CA LYS A 143 8.96 -5.25 -5.39
C LYS A 143 9.70 -5.06 -6.71
N LEU A 144 9.00 -5.15 -7.83
CA LEU A 144 9.56 -4.86 -9.14
C LEU A 144 9.91 -3.36 -9.29
N VAL A 145 9.05 -2.48 -8.78
CA VAL A 145 9.33 -1.03 -8.72
C VAL A 145 10.58 -0.77 -7.88
N ASP A 146 10.69 -1.36 -6.70
CA ASP A 146 11.88 -1.26 -5.83
C ASP A 146 13.15 -1.77 -6.54
N TYR A 147 13.06 -2.93 -7.22
CA TYR A 147 14.17 -3.49 -7.99
C TYR A 147 14.69 -2.51 -9.06
N TYR A 148 13.79 -1.96 -9.86
CA TYR A 148 14.19 -1.05 -10.92
C TYR A 148 14.63 0.32 -10.38
N TYR A 149 14.00 0.79 -9.33
CA TYR A 149 14.40 2.01 -8.63
C TYR A 149 15.86 1.91 -8.17
N LYS A 150 16.24 0.84 -7.47
CA LYS A 150 17.60 0.58 -7.03
C LYS A 150 18.57 0.39 -8.21
N LYS A 151 18.16 -0.35 -9.23
CA LYS A 151 18.98 -0.64 -10.40
C LYS A 151 19.38 0.60 -11.20
N TYR A 152 18.46 1.57 -11.30
CA TYR A 152 18.70 2.77 -12.12
C TYR A 152 19.05 4.00 -11.29
N ASN A 153 19.13 3.88 -9.97
CA ASN A 153 19.46 4.96 -9.01
C ASN A 153 18.66 6.24 -9.30
N ARG A 154 17.35 6.12 -9.55
CA ARG A 154 16.48 7.22 -9.94
C ARG A 154 15.46 7.51 -8.86
N TRP A 155 15.46 8.75 -8.38
CA TRP A 155 14.41 9.32 -7.55
C TRP A 155 13.16 9.56 -8.40
N PHE A 156 12.20 8.66 -8.37
CA PHE A 156 10.91 8.87 -9.00
C PHE A 156 9.81 8.79 -7.94
N VAL A 157 9.22 9.96 -7.63
CA VAL A 157 7.86 9.98 -7.08
C VAL A 157 6.93 9.91 -8.29
N CYS A 158 6.36 8.77 -8.57
CA CYS A 158 5.40 8.65 -9.65
C CYS A 158 4.13 7.95 -9.15
N ALA A 159 3.06 8.73 -9.07
CA ALA A 159 1.73 8.17 -9.18
C ALA A 159 1.45 7.99 -10.68
N VAL A 160 1.74 6.81 -11.22
CA VAL A 160 1.39 6.49 -12.60
C VAL A 160 0.04 5.77 -12.59
N PRO A 161 -0.99 6.33 -13.22
CA PRO A 161 -2.11 5.52 -13.65
C PRO A 161 -1.62 4.62 -14.78
N MET A 162 -1.24 3.38 -14.46
CA MET A 162 -0.99 2.39 -15.51
C MET A 162 -2.32 2.05 -16.17
N ARG A 163 -2.55 2.58 -17.35
CA ARG A 163 -3.38 1.90 -18.34
C ARG A 163 -2.48 0.85 -18.99
N LEU A 164 -2.69 -0.38 -18.66
CA LEU A 164 -2.21 -1.51 -19.46
C LEU A 164 -3.27 -1.74 -20.56
N SER A 165 -2.89 -1.41 -21.78
CA SER A 165 -3.59 -1.84 -23.00
C SER A 165 -3.28 -3.30 -23.27
#